data_d748707df8c44ee2137efc9dd99672ab
#
_entry.id   d748707df8c44ee2137efc9dd99672ab
#
_cell.length_a   1.000
_cell.length_b   1.000
_cell.length_c   1.000
_cell.angle_alpha   90.00
_cell.angle_beta   90.00
_cell.angle_gamma   90.00
#
_symmetry.space_group_name_H-M   'P 1'
#
loop_
_entity.id
_entity.type
_entity.pdbx_description
1 polymer ?
#
loop_
_entity_poly.entity_id
_entity_poly.type
_entity_poly.pdbx_seq_one_letter_code
_entity_poly.pdbx_strand_id
1 'polypeptide(L)'
;VTRSVDKMPFIETDKQSGISFEGEFAQILPNPNPISNSATGDPNGVAFPPPKKQTKTTTTNPILRRFWREASAPIDLLTGTPLSQYKRAKLRWFNPFAQIRTKDIWPNLSTSIQAQNETTDILVLRYNKRTHQEAVPNDSLWSGIITPFHSGDYDQTQTKFFEIWLQGEGATVSVDLGQISEDRDGNGQLNTEDKPVGGLIGDGILDDDEDIGLDGCRDEFEDGWGACLDPLGLSYNDYLAAGETSLINASSDVEANDPNDDNWEYTEGSNDYTKINGTEKNALDAGRYPDTEDLDRTGFLDRTNDYFTKSFSLSDTTYLAGETKKNGVPTGWKLYRIPLIDFETTNPLKGKTWDNIHHLRLRLSNASQPTTIYVAKIELVGNEWQELGIASDSSDVFSKENADSVFAISVVNTDDNANYKPPRGVQGEFDRINQIRSKEQSLVMKFNDLPGSASGAAMKTLMSLTGERAQSYLSYDRMKMYVHGSSPWITNDKTDVQMFMRFGFGENYYEISQPVYDSWDESNNRNSINLDLKWLTSLKLQDSTSINKYAPTDIFLSLIHI
;
A
#
# COMPACT_ATOMS: atom_id res chain seq x y z
N VAL A 1 34.92 4.34 48.84
CA VAL A 1 36.00 3.36 48.61
C VAL A 1 37.34 4.11 48.31
N THR A 2 37.78 5.01 49.18
CA THR A 2 38.89 5.89 48.83
C THR A 2 40.13 5.69 49.70
N ARG A 3 40.39 4.52 50.24
CA ARG A 3 41.63 4.23 51.02
C ARG A 3 42.03 2.76 51.05
N SER A 4 41.85 2.02 49.97
CA SER A 4 42.21 0.61 49.92
C SER A 4 43.68 0.39 49.53
N VAL A 5 44.26 1.31 48.77
CA VAL A 5 45.66 1.21 48.31
C VAL A 5 46.66 1.64 49.40
N ASP A 6 46.29 2.59 50.24
CA ASP A 6 47.12 3.05 51.36
C ASP A 6 47.33 2.00 52.50
N LYS A 7 46.63 0.87 52.40
CA LYS A 7 46.73 -0.26 53.33
C LYS A 7 47.60 -1.40 52.81
N MET A 8 48.14 -1.27 51.62
CA MET A 8 49.05 -2.29 51.10
C MET A 8 50.44 -2.06 51.60
N PRO A 9 51.12 -3.06 52.22
CA PRO A 9 52.47 -2.94 52.63
C PRO A 9 53.37 -2.64 51.44
N PHE A 10 54.26 -1.63 51.61
CA PHE A 10 55.24 -1.13 50.61
C PHE A 10 54.70 -0.12 49.57
N ILE A 11 53.51 0.45 49.73
CA ILE A 11 53.07 1.57 48.90
C ILE A 11 52.81 2.79 49.75
N GLU A 12 53.70 3.80 49.68
CA GLU A 12 53.48 5.15 50.22
C GLU A 12 53.18 6.07 49.03
N THR A 13 51.98 6.66 48.96
CA THR A 13 51.62 7.61 47.96
C THR A 13 50.75 8.75 48.49
N ASP A 14 51.17 9.98 48.19
CA ASP A 14 50.43 11.20 48.51
C ASP A 14 49.28 11.50 47.54
N LYS A 15 49.07 10.63 46.56
CA LYS A 15 48.00 10.79 45.55
C LYS A 15 46.76 9.97 45.92
N GLN A 16 45.61 10.61 45.84
CA GLN A 16 44.34 9.90 45.97
C GLN A 16 44.21 8.87 44.83
N SER A 17 44.16 7.60 45.19
CA SER A 17 43.93 6.51 44.28
C SER A 17 42.58 5.85 44.60
N GLY A 18 41.78 5.62 43.61
CA GLY A 18 40.49 4.96 43.72
C GLY A 18 40.38 3.84 42.68
N ILE A 19 39.83 2.71 43.08
CA ILE A 19 39.44 1.63 42.20
C ILE A 19 37.92 1.65 42.19
N SER A 20 37.31 1.91 41.02
CA SER A 20 35.89 1.71 40.82
C SER A 20 35.68 0.42 40.05
N PHE A 21 34.78 -0.41 40.54
CA PHE A 21 34.26 -1.58 39.83
C PHE A 21 32.83 -1.26 39.42
N GLU A 22 32.58 -1.18 38.12
CA GLU A 22 31.25 -1.22 37.57
C GLU A 22 31.06 -2.59 36.90
N GLY A 23 30.06 -3.33 37.32
CA GLY A 23 29.68 -4.58 36.73
C GLY A 23 28.19 -4.56 36.36
N GLU A 24 27.88 -4.68 35.10
CA GLU A 24 26.52 -4.87 34.63
C GLU A 24 26.31 -6.38 34.39
N PHE A 25 25.32 -6.95 35.06
CA PHE A 25 24.93 -8.34 34.83
C PHE A 25 23.58 -8.36 34.14
N ALA A 26 23.58 -8.66 32.81
CA ALA A 26 22.38 -8.91 32.06
C ALA A 26 22.21 -10.42 31.86
N GLN A 27 21.23 -11.00 32.54
CA GLN A 27 20.84 -12.38 32.30
C GLN A 27 19.63 -12.43 31.38
N ILE A 28 19.83 -12.84 30.12
CA ILE A 28 18.75 -13.22 29.22
C ILE A 28 18.49 -14.70 29.48
N LEU A 29 17.39 -15.00 30.12
CA LEU A 29 16.85 -16.36 30.14
C LEU A 29 16.13 -16.58 28.81
N PRO A 30 16.68 -17.36 27.87
CA PRO A 30 15.96 -17.66 26.66
C PRO A 30 14.72 -18.47 27.07
N ASN A 31 13.56 -17.86 26.90
CA ASN A 31 12.32 -18.62 26.94
C ASN A 31 12.20 -19.30 25.56
N PRO A 32 12.40 -20.61 25.45
CA PRO A 32 12.30 -21.31 24.18
C PRO A 32 10.87 -21.27 23.59
N ASN A 33 9.91 -20.92 24.42
CA ASN A 33 8.53 -20.68 24.04
C ASN A 33 8.15 -19.24 24.33
N PRO A 34 8.48 -18.25 23.46
CA PRO A 34 7.93 -16.93 23.58
C PRO A 34 6.40 -17.04 23.49
N ILE A 35 5.76 -16.78 24.60
CA ILE A 35 4.34 -17.02 24.78
C ILE A 35 3.56 -16.02 23.95
N SER A 36 3.00 -16.49 22.85
CA SER A 36 1.87 -15.86 22.20
C SER A 36 0.67 -16.79 22.32
N ASN A 37 -0.07 -16.60 23.36
CA ASN A 37 -1.15 -17.51 23.75
C ASN A 37 -2.50 -17.17 23.14
N SER A 38 -2.69 -15.91 22.70
CA SER A 38 -3.97 -15.46 22.18
C SER A 38 -4.19 -15.86 20.73
N ALA A 39 -3.14 -15.83 19.91
CA ALA A 39 -3.24 -16.19 18.50
C ALA A 39 -3.38 -17.70 18.24
N THR A 40 -2.96 -18.54 19.19
CA THR A 40 -3.07 -20.00 19.07
C THR A 40 -4.17 -20.61 19.91
N GLY A 41 -4.82 -19.81 20.78
CA GLY A 41 -5.73 -20.32 21.81
C GLY A 41 -5.06 -21.23 22.85
N ASP A 42 -3.73 -21.25 22.90
CA ASP A 42 -2.91 -22.07 23.79
C ASP A 42 -1.95 -21.18 24.57
N PRO A 43 -1.97 -21.19 25.94
CA PRO A 43 -1.14 -20.30 26.75
C PRO A 43 0.37 -20.51 26.54
N ASN A 44 0.81 -21.62 25.99
CA ASN A 44 2.21 -21.94 25.74
C ASN A 44 2.56 -22.04 24.25
N GLY A 45 1.60 -21.73 23.37
CA GLY A 45 1.79 -21.82 21.93
C GLY A 45 2.44 -20.60 21.32
N VAL A 46 3.05 -20.80 20.16
CA VAL A 46 3.53 -19.72 19.28
C VAL A 46 2.75 -19.77 17.99
N ALA A 47 2.19 -18.62 17.58
CA ALA A 47 1.49 -18.51 16.31
C ALA A 47 2.46 -18.63 15.14
N PHE A 48 2.00 -19.34 14.12
CA PHE A 48 2.74 -19.47 12.88
C PHE A 48 1.86 -19.09 11.69
N PRO A 49 2.24 -18.09 10.92
CA PRO A 49 3.41 -17.20 11.13
C PRO A 49 3.29 -16.39 12.43
N PRO A 50 4.43 -16.01 13.06
CA PRO A 50 4.40 -15.25 14.30
C PRO A 50 3.58 -13.97 14.16
N PRO A 51 2.73 -13.59 15.14
CA PRO A 51 1.85 -12.42 15.02
C PRO A 51 2.59 -11.09 14.81
N LYS A 52 3.85 -11.00 15.25
CA LYS A 52 4.70 -9.80 15.08
C LYS A 52 5.37 -9.69 13.72
N LYS A 53 5.48 -10.81 12.97
CA LYS A 53 5.89 -10.75 11.56
C LYS A 53 4.63 -10.68 10.72
N GLN A 54 4.37 -9.52 10.18
CA GLN A 54 3.28 -9.34 9.25
C GLN A 54 3.53 -10.25 8.05
N THR A 55 2.56 -11.10 7.72
CA THR A 55 2.54 -11.81 6.45
C THR A 55 2.20 -10.87 5.30
N LYS A 56 1.53 -9.75 5.62
CA LYS A 56 1.22 -8.66 4.71
C LYS A 56 2.40 -7.68 4.72
N THR A 57 3.10 -7.55 3.61
CA THR A 57 4.02 -6.43 3.37
C THR A 57 3.24 -5.29 2.77
N THR A 58 3.47 -4.07 3.24
CA THR A 58 2.75 -2.89 2.74
C THR A 58 3.70 -1.74 2.54
N THR A 59 3.63 -1.13 1.35
CA THR A 59 4.13 0.22 1.11
C THR A 59 2.94 1.16 1.18
N THR A 60 2.91 2.03 2.20
CA THR A 60 1.83 2.99 2.41
C THR A 60 2.18 4.31 1.76
N ASN A 61 1.31 4.78 0.89
CA ASN A 61 1.47 6.06 0.21
C ASN A 61 0.86 7.20 1.04
N PRO A 62 1.43 8.41 0.96
CA PRO A 62 0.94 9.54 1.74
C PRO A 62 -0.46 9.96 1.29
N ILE A 63 -1.28 10.39 2.26
CA ILE A 63 -2.61 10.99 2.01
C ILE A 63 -2.63 12.49 2.34
N LEU A 64 -1.52 13.05 2.78
CA LEU A 64 -1.45 14.50 3.06
C LEU A 64 -1.24 15.27 1.77
N ARG A 65 -2.03 16.36 1.58
CA ARG A 65 -2.03 17.25 0.42
C ARG A 65 -0.63 17.63 -0.06
N ARG A 66 0.23 17.99 0.86
CA ARG A 66 1.59 18.51 0.57
C ARG A 66 2.51 17.55 -0.20
N PHE A 67 2.21 16.24 -0.20
CA PHE A 67 2.99 15.25 -0.93
C PHE A 67 2.51 15.02 -2.35
N TRP A 68 1.43 15.67 -2.75
CA TRP A 68 0.83 15.53 -4.06
C TRP A 68 1.01 16.80 -4.87
N ARG A 69 1.23 16.63 -6.16
CA ARG A 69 1.30 17.70 -7.14
C ARG A 69 0.31 17.43 -8.27
N GLU A 70 0.02 18.44 -9.09
CA GLU A 70 -0.76 18.25 -10.30
C GLU A 70 0.00 17.33 -11.25
N ALA A 71 -0.70 16.33 -11.83
CA ALA A 71 -0.05 15.31 -12.64
C ALA A 71 0.13 15.75 -14.10
N SER A 72 1.16 15.26 -14.76
CA SER A 72 1.33 15.32 -16.21
C SER A 72 0.22 14.57 -16.95
N ALA A 73 0.05 14.86 -18.24
CA ALA A 73 -0.95 14.20 -19.10
C ALA A 73 -0.69 12.69 -19.22
N PRO A 74 -1.73 11.87 -19.04
CA PRO A 74 -1.58 10.43 -19.22
C PRO A 74 -1.46 10.08 -20.71
N ILE A 75 -0.80 8.95 -20.97
CA ILE A 75 -0.71 8.40 -22.34
C ILE A 75 -2.03 7.72 -22.68
N ASP A 76 -2.56 8.06 -23.85
CA ASP A 76 -3.63 7.30 -24.47
C ASP A 76 -3.07 5.96 -24.98
N LEU A 77 -3.56 4.86 -24.43
CA LEU A 77 -3.08 3.51 -24.78
C LEU A 77 -3.32 3.12 -26.23
N LEU A 78 -4.29 3.77 -26.91
CA LEU A 78 -4.60 3.50 -28.31
C LEU A 78 -3.65 4.24 -29.25
N THR A 79 -3.30 5.48 -28.94
CA THR A 79 -2.48 6.33 -29.81
C THR A 79 -1.01 6.37 -29.39
N GLY A 80 -0.71 5.99 -28.16
CA GLY A 80 0.64 6.11 -27.57
C GLY A 80 1.10 7.55 -27.32
N THR A 81 0.19 8.53 -27.35
CA THR A 81 0.48 9.95 -27.18
C THR A 81 -0.17 10.51 -25.92
N PRO A 82 0.39 11.55 -25.29
CA PRO A 82 -0.24 12.21 -24.16
C PRO A 82 -1.62 12.77 -24.52
N LEU A 83 -2.56 12.69 -23.58
CA LEU A 83 -3.84 13.36 -23.72
C LEU A 83 -3.66 14.89 -23.77
N SER A 84 -4.57 15.55 -24.50
CA SER A 84 -4.53 17.02 -24.62
C SER A 84 -4.74 17.72 -23.28
N GLN A 85 -3.94 18.73 -22.99
CA GLN A 85 -4.08 19.59 -21.83
C GLN A 85 -5.43 20.34 -21.83
N TYR A 86 -5.96 20.72 -23.00
CA TYR A 86 -7.31 21.29 -23.16
C TYR A 86 -8.42 20.44 -22.52
N LYS A 87 -8.20 19.12 -22.42
CA LYS A 87 -9.12 18.17 -21.79
C LYS A 87 -8.88 17.99 -20.30
N ARG A 88 -7.92 18.68 -19.69
CA ARG A 88 -7.67 18.64 -18.26
C ARG A 88 -8.76 19.42 -17.53
N ALA A 89 -9.55 18.73 -16.73
CA ALA A 89 -10.56 19.33 -15.87
C ALA A 89 -9.92 19.96 -14.62
N LYS A 90 -10.66 20.81 -13.93
CA LYS A 90 -10.24 21.40 -12.66
C LYS A 90 -10.28 20.35 -11.55
N LEU A 91 -9.17 20.16 -10.86
CA LEU A 91 -9.06 19.27 -9.70
C LEU A 91 -8.50 20.06 -8.53
N ARG A 92 -9.13 19.94 -7.39
CA ARG A 92 -8.61 20.44 -6.12
C ARG A 92 -8.44 19.27 -5.15
N TRP A 93 -7.29 19.23 -4.48
CA TRP A 93 -6.98 18.20 -3.50
C TRP A 93 -6.56 18.84 -2.17
N PHE A 94 -7.09 18.34 -1.09
CA PHE A 94 -6.87 18.93 0.23
C PHE A 94 -7.16 17.93 1.36
N ASN A 95 -6.65 18.24 2.54
CA ASN A 95 -7.08 17.59 3.78
C ASN A 95 -8.06 18.52 4.48
N PRO A 96 -9.29 18.11 4.76
CA PRO A 96 -10.25 18.93 5.49
C PRO A 96 -9.74 19.24 6.89
N PHE A 97 -9.99 20.45 7.37
CA PHE A 97 -9.66 20.83 8.74
C PHE A 97 -10.39 19.94 9.77
N ALA A 98 -11.64 19.59 9.49
CA ALA A 98 -12.39 18.65 10.30
C ALA A 98 -12.01 17.20 9.95
N GLN A 99 -11.19 16.60 10.80
CA GLN A 99 -10.77 15.20 10.66
C GLN A 99 -11.94 14.23 10.92
N ILE A 100 -11.86 13.05 10.31
CA ILE A 100 -12.83 11.97 10.47
C ILE A 100 -12.37 11.03 11.58
N ARG A 101 -13.32 10.49 12.38
CA ARG A 101 -12.97 9.46 13.35
C ARG A 101 -12.50 8.20 12.65
N THR A 102 -11.38 7.68 13.07
CA THR A 102 -10.78 6.44 12.52
C THR A 102 -11.77 5.28 12.50
N LYS A 103 -12.61 5.15 13.53
CA LYS A 103 -13.65 4.11 13.61
C LYS A 103 -14.85 4.30 12.67
N ASP A 104 -15.03 5.48 12.10
CA ASP A 104 -16.08 5.67 11.10
C ASP A 104 -15.65 5.11 9.73
N ILE A 105 -14.34 4.93 9.53
CA ILE A 105 -13.75 4.29 8.35
C ILE A 105 -13.48 2.81 8.64
N TRP A 106 -12.82 2.49 9.76
CA TRP A 106 -12.43 1.14 10.19
C TRP A 106 -13.03 0.78 11.55
N PRO A 107 -14.29 0.37 11.60
CA PRO A 107 -15.00 0.14 12.88
C PRO A 107 -14.41 -1.00 13.71
N ASN A 108 -13.74 -1.95 13.04
CA ASN A 108 -13.14 -3.12 13.70
C ASN A 108 -11.71 -2.87 14.17
N LEU A 109 -11.13 -1.70 13.87
CA LEU A 109 -9.78 -1.37 14.30
C LEU A 109 -9.67 -1.44 15.83
N SER A 110 -8.74 -2.27 16.31
CA SER A 110 -8.44 -2.39 17.72
C SER A 110 -7.69 -1.15 18.20
N THR A 111 -8.38 -0.28 18.90
CA THR A 111 -7.80 0.93 19.50
C THR A 111 -7.76 0.82 21.02
N SER A 112 -6.78 1.48 21.65
CA SER A 112 -6.79 1.64 23.11
C SER A 112 -8.04 2.41 23.58
N ILE A 113 -8.38 2.26 24.85
CA ILE A 113 -9.52 3.00 25.45
C ILE A 113 -9.31 4.52 25.29
N GLN A 114 -8.05 4.98 25.34
CA GLN A 114 -7.68 6.38 25.17
C GLN A 114 -7.80 6.84 23.71
N ALA A 115 -7.60 5.95 22.74
CA ALA A 115 -7.68 6.23 21.31
C ALA A 115 -9.07 5.99 20.69
N GLN A 116 -10.12 5.82 21.50
CA GLN A 116 -11.49 5.58 20.98
C GLN A 116 -12.05 6.74 20.15
N ASN A 117 -11.55 7.95 20.40
CA ASN A 117 -11.90 9.17 19.65
C ASN A 117 -10.81 9.61 18.69
N GLU A 118 -9.87 8.73 18.37
CA GLU A 118 -8.81 9.00 17.43
C GLU A 118 -9.39 9.37 16.07
N THR A 119 -8.85 10.43 15.51
CA THR A 119 -9.21 10.93 14.17
C THR A 119 -8.07 10.66 13.20
N THR A 120 -8.40 10.59 11.94
CA THR A 120 -7.44 10.42 10.85
C THR A 120 -7.68 11.47 9.78
N ASP A 121 -6.59 11.85 9.11
CA ASP A 121 -6.67 12.68 7.93
C ASP A 121 -7.23 11.87 6.77
N ILE A 122 -7.87 12.57 5.85
CA ILE A 122 -8.30 12.04 4.56
C ILE A 122 -7.87 13.00 3.47
N LEU A 123 -7.56 12.47 2.31
CA LEU A 123 -7.33 13.28 1.12
C LEU A 123 -8.65 13.41 0.35
N VAL A 124 -9.07 14.63 0.08
CA VAL A 124 -10.27 14.93 -0.69
C VAL A 124 -9.86 15.36 -2.09
N LEU A 125 -10.48 14.76 -3.09
CA LEU A 125 -10.33 15.10 -4.50
C LEU A 125 -11.65 15.69 -4.98
N ARG A 126 -11.66 16.97 -5.32
CA ARG A 126 -12.84 17.66 -5.85
C ARG A 126 -12.62 17.94 -7.34
N TYR A 127 -13.37 17.23 -8.18
CA TYR A 127 -13.29 17.32 -9.62
C TYR A 127 -14.44 18.15 -10.18
N ASN A 128 -14.14 19.04 -11.12
CA ASN A 128 -15.12 19.84 -11.83
C ASN A 128 -14.70 20.09 -13.28
N LYS A 129 -15.66 20.20 -14.20
CA LYS A 129 -15.41 20.69 -15.56
C LYS A 129 -15.05 22.18 -15.52
N ARG A 130 -14.23 22.60 -16.46
CA ARG A 130 -14.07 24.03 -16.77
C ARG A 130 -15.19 24.48 -17.71
N THR A 131 -15.53 25.76 -17.73
CA THR A 131 -16.66 26.26 -18.53
C THR A 131 -16.50 25.94 -20.01
N HIS A 132 -15.29 26.11 -20.59
CA HIS A 132 -15.04 25.76 -21.99
C HIS A 132 -15.17 24.26 -22.30
N GLN A 133 -15.29 23.42 -21.28
CA GLN A 133 -15.42 21.96 -21.41
C GLN A 133 -16.86 21.46 -21.30
N GLU A 134 -17.86 22.32 -21.15
CA GLU A 134 -19.26 21.90 -20.99
C GLU A 134 -19.74 20.99 -22.13
N ALA A 135 -19.34 21.30 -23.36
CA ALA A 135 -19.66 20.51 -24.55
C ALA A 135 -18.73 19.30 -24.77
N VAL A 136 -17.66 19.16 -23.99
CA VAL A 136 -16.71 18.05 -24.15
C VAL A 136 -17.28 16.79 -23.46
N PRO A 137 -17.26 15.62 -24.14
CA PRO A 137 -17.70 14.38 -23.53
C PRO A 137 -16.96 14.07 -22.24
N ASN A 138 -17.68 13.59 -21.21
CA ASN A 138 -17.11 13.33 -19.89
C ASN A 138 -15.97 12.29 -19.90
N ASP A 139 -16.07 11.30 -20.76
CA ASP A 139 -15.10 10.22 -20.94
C ASP A 139 -13.77 10.71 -21.55
N SER A 140 -13.81 11.86 -22.21
CA SER A 140 -12.64 12.51 -22.79
C SER A 140 -11.90 13.43 -21.81
N LEU A 141 -12.55 13.82 -20.71
CA LEU A 141 -11.98 14.69 -19.70
C LEU A 141 -11.24 13.90 -18.64
N TRP A 142 -10.14 14.46 -18.20
CA TRP A 142 -9.29 13.87 -17.15
C TRP A 142 -8.73 14.95 -16.24
N SER A 143 -8.38 14.59 -15.03
CA SER A 143 -7.47 15.35 -14.17
C SER A 143 -6.85 14.40 -13.16
N GLY A 144 -5.69 14.76 -12.61
CA GLY A 144 -4.98 13.87 -11.69
C GLY A 144 -3.93 14.54 -10.84
N ILE A 145 -3.50 13.80 -9.84
CA ILE A 145 -2.42 14.17 -8.94
C ILE A 145 -1.37 13.06 -8.92
N ILE A 146 -0.13 13.45 -8.66
CA ILE A 146 1.04 12.56 -8.67
C ILE A 146 1.85 12.75 -7.38
N THR A 147 2.47 11.66 -6.93
CA THR A 147 3.42 11.65 -5.81
C THR A 147 4.58 10.72 -6.14
N PRO A 148 5.83 11.09 -5.81
CA PRO A 148 6.98 10.19 -5.96
C PRO A 148 7.01 9.16 -4.83
N PHE A 149 7.58 7.98 -5.11
CA PHE A 149 7.98 7.02 -4.10
C PHE A 149 9.35 7.37 -3.53
N HIS A 150 9.61 6.95 -2.31
CA HIS A 150 10.98 6.95 -1.80
C HIS A 150 11.82 5.88 -2.51
N SER A 151 13.11 6.15 -2.72
CA SER A 151 14.01 5.24 -3.44
C SER A 151 14.06 3.82 -2.87
N GLY A 152 13.82 3.65 -1.56
CA GLY A 152 13.71 2.35 -0.91
C GLY A 152 12.46 1.55 -1.28
N ASP A 153 11.45 2.20 -1.88
CA ASP A 153 10.14 1.62 -2.22
C ASP A 153 9.97 1.43 -3.74
N TYR A 154 11.00 1.62 -4.55
CA TYR A 154 10.93 1.44 -6.01
C TYR A 154 10.70 -0.01 -6.43
N ASP A 155 11.24 -0.96 -5.67
CA ASP A 155 11.05 -2.40 -5.92
C ASP A 155 9.75 -2.89 -5.32
N GLN A 156 8.75 -3.13 -6.19
CA GLN A 156 7.44 -3.66 -5.85
C GLN A 156 7.24 -5.10 -6.34
N THR A 157 8.31 -5.85 -6.61
CA THR A 157 8.23 -7.23 -7.13
C THR A 157 7.52 -8.20 -6.19
N GLN A 158 7.51 -7.92 -4.89
CA GLN A 158 6.79 -8.71 -3.87
C GLN A 158 5.34 -8.26 -3.68
N THR A 159 4.95 -7.15 -4.29
CA THR A 159 3.59 -6.62 -4.22
C THR A 159 2.66 -7.40 -5.16
N LYS A 160 1.45 -7.66 -4.69
CA LYS A 160 0.42 -8.42 -5.44
C LYS A 160 -0.81 -7.57 -5.73
N PHE A 161 -1.11 -6.62 -4.86
CA PHE A 161 -2.32 -5.82 -4.95
C PHE A 161 -2.03 -4.35 -4.69
N PHE A 162 -2.75 -3.50 -5.40
CA PHE A 162 -2.97 -2.12 -5.02
C PHE A 162 -4.27 -2.04 -4.23
N GLU A 163 -4.24 -1.47 -3.05
CA GLU A 163 -5.40 -1.26 -2.18
C GLU A 163 -5.66 0.22 -1.95
N ILE A 164 -6.90 0.62 -2.10
CA ILE A 164 -7.32 1.99 -1.84
C ILE A 164 -8.68 2.03 -1.13
N TRP A 165 -8.74 2.78 -0.04
CA TRP A 165 -9.97 3.08 0.67
C TRP A 165 -10.57 4.38 0.15
N LEU A 166 -11.74 4.28 -0.45
CA LEU A 166 -12.44 5.39 -1.09
C LEU A 166 -13.87 5.54 -0.56
N GLN A 167 -14.33 6.80 -0.57
CA GLN A 167 -15.75 7.13 -0.45
C GLN A 167 -16.09 8.13 -1.56
N GLY A 168 -17.14 7.88 -2.31
CA GLY A 168 -17.61 8.72 -3.41
C GLY A 168 -18.29 7.89 -4.49
N GLU A 169 -18.81 8.56 -5.49
CA GLU A 169 -19.50 7.98 -6.62
C GLU A 169 -19.41 8.88 -7.87
N GLY A 170 -19.86 8.37 -9.00
CA GLY A 170 -20.05 9.17 -10.21
C GLY A 170 -18.77 9.52 -10.99
N ALA A 171 -17.66 8.81 -10.74
CA ALA A 171 -16.42 8.96 -11.50
C ALA A 171 -15.74 7.62 -11.77
N THR A 172 -14.83 7.64 -12.73
CA THR A 172 -13.82 6.60 -12.95
C THR A 172 -12.52 7.04 -12.29
N VAL A 173 -11.99 6.17 -11.45
CA VAL A 173 -10.67 6.33 -10.84
C VAL A 173 -9.67 5.52 -11.66
N SER A 174 -8.56 6.16 -12.01
CA SER A 174 -7.42 5.48 -12.66
C SER A 174 -6.20 5.58 -11.76
N VAL A 175 -5.46 4.50 -11.68
CA VAL A 175 -4.22 4.38 -10.92
C VAL A 175 -3.10 4.07 -11.90
N ASP A 176 -2.06 4.88 -11.86
CA ASP A 176 -0.86 4.69 -12.67
C ASP A 176 0.35 4.51 -11.75
N LEU A 177 1.19 3.51 -12.02
CA LEU A 177 2.35 3.12 -11.22
C LEU A 177 3.55 2.87 -12.13
N GLY A 178 4.67 3.55 -11.91
CA GLY A 178 5.87 3.37 -12.72
C GLY A 178 6.68 4.65 -12.88
N GLN A 179 7.41 4.75 -13.97
CA GLN A 179 8.06 5.99 -14.40
C GLN A 179 7.02 6.84 -15.14
N ILE A 180 6.67 7.97 -14.57
CA ILE A 180 5.65 8.88 -15.10
C ILE A 180 6.32 10.22 -15.31
N SER A 181 6.12 10.82 -16.48
CA SER A 181 6.67 12.13 -16.79
C SER A 181 6.29 13.18 -15.74
N GLU A 182 7.25 13.97 -15.32
CA GLU A 182 7.07 15.09 -14.41
C GLU A 182 6.62 16.37 -15.14
N ASP A 183 6.78 16.42 -16.45
CA ASP A 183 6.42 17.53 -17.35
C ASP A 183 4.89 17.74 -17.32
N ARG A 184 4.45 18.61 -16.40
CA ARG A 184 3.04 18.85 -16.06
C ARG A 184 2.25 19.42 -17.24
N ASP A 185 2.84 20.41 -17.92
CA ASP A 185 2.18 21.13 -19.02
C ASP A 185 2.53 20.58 -20.41
N GLY A 186 3.53 19.72 -20.50
CA GLY A 186 3.97 19.10 -21.75
C GLY A 186 4.86 19.98 -22.61
N ASN A 187 5.47 21.03 -22.04
CA ASN A 187 6.33 21.98 -22.77
C ASN A 187 7.76 21.44 -22.97
N GLY A 188 8.16 20.42 -22.24
CA GLY A 188 9.47 19.77 -22.30
C GLY A 188 10.60 20.55 -21.66
N GLN A 189 10.28 21.52 -20.83
CA GLN A 189 11.22 22.32 -20.04
C GLN A 189 10.91 22.11 -18.56
N LEU A 190 11.93 22.18 -17.71
CA LEU A 190 11.73 22.13 -16.28
C LEU A 190 11.14 23.46 -15.80
N ASN A 191 9.91 23.43 -15.37
CA ASN A 191 9.26 24.55 -14.71
C ASN A 191 9.60 24.53 -13.22
N THR A 192 10.20 25.60 -12.73
CA THR A 192 10.60 25.73 -11.32
C THR A 192 10.65 27.19 -10.93
N GLU A 193 10.20 27.49 -9.73
CA GLU A 193 10.34 28.82 -9.14
C GLU A 193 11.78 29.11 -8.70
N ASP A 194 12.59 28.06 -8.45
CA ASP A 194 13.98 28.17 -8.05
C ASP A 194 14.86 28.62 -9.21
N LYS A 195 15.12 29.90 -9.30
CA LYS A 195 15.87 30.52 -10.41
C LYS A 195 17.37 30.21 -10.29
N PRO A 196 18.04 29.98 -11.44
CA PRO A 196 19.47 29.77 -11.44
C PRO A 196 20.26 30.95 -10.88
N VAL A 197 21.04 30.76 -9.83
CA VAL A 197 21.92 31.75 -9.24
C VAL A 197 23.34 31.56 -9.78
N GLY A 198 23.88 32.60 -10.45
CA GLY A 198 25.26 32.54 -10.97
C GLY A 198 25.50 31.50 -12.07
N GLY A 199 24.47 31.05 -12.79
CA GLY A 199 24.55 30.06 -13.85
C GLY A 199 24.58 28.61 -13.36
N LEU A 200 24.29 28.41 -12.10
CA LEU A 200 24.06 27.10 -11.46
C LEU A 200 22.57 26.85 -11.29
N ILE A 201 22.22 25.63 -10.91
CA ILE A 201 20.89 25.27 -10.41
C ILE A 201 20.54 26.23 -9.26
N GLY A 202 19.27 26.52 -9.04
CA GLY A 202 18.80 27.39 -7.97
C GLY A 202 19.32 27.01 -6.58
N ASP A 203 19.08 27.81 -5.58
CA ASP A 203 19.65 27.61 -4.24
C ASP A 203 18.71 26.79 -3.31
N GLY A 204 17.53 26.40 -3.79
CA GLY A 204 16.52 25.62 -3.07
C GLY A 204 15.75 26.43 -2.03
N ILE A 205 15.80 27.76 -2.09
CA ILE A 205 15.07 28.68 -1.24
C ILE A 205 14.16 29.52 -2.11
N LEU A 206 12.90 29.64 -1.74
CA LEU A 206 11.95 30.51 -2.42
C LEU A 206 12.18 31.96 -1.98
N ASP A 207 12.72 32.80 -2.86
CA ASP A 207 12.87 34.23 -2.65
C ASP A 207 11.58 34.98 -2.99
N ASP A 208 11.42 36.22 -2.50
CA ASP A 208 10.17 36.98 -2.64
C ASP A 208 9.80 37.31 -4.11
N ASP A 209 10.76 37.31 -5.04
CA ASP A 209 10.57 37.55 -6.47
C ASP A 209 10.47 36.25 -7.30
N GLU A 210 10.55 35.10 -6.65
CA GLU A 210 10.46 33.78 -7.26
C GLU A 210 9.10 33.12 -7.09
N ASP A 211 8.30 33.52 -6.09
CA ASP A 211 6.95 33.05 -5.81
C ASP A 211 5.95 33.58 -6.86
N ILE A 212 6.07 33.06 -8.09
CA ILE A 212 5.34 33.48 -9.29
C ILE A 212 4.67 32.31 -10.02
N GLY A 213 4.52 31.17 -9.35
CA GLY A 213 3.89 29.98 -9.89
C GLY A 213 4.78 29.12 -10.80
N LEU A 214 4.34 27.89 -11.02
CA LEU A 214 5.04 26.93 -11.89
C LEU A 214 4.96 27.27 -13.38
N ASP A 215 4.14 28.20 -13.79
CA ASP A 215 4.10 28.67 -15.17
C ASP A 215 5.20 29.72 -15.48
N GLY A 216 5.84 30.26 -14.42
CA GLY A 216 6.99 31.16 -14.50
C GLY A 216 6.62 32.60 -14.83
N CYS A 217 5.35 32.97 -14.72
CA CYS A 217 4.88 34.34 -14.91
C CYS A 217 3.99 34.81 -13.76
N ARG A 218 3.73 36.10 -13.73
CA ARG A 218 2.83 36.73 -12.77
C ARG A 218 1.45 36.87 -13.37
N ASP A 219 0.40 36.94 -12.55
CA ASP A 219 -1.01 37.11 -12.92
C ASP A 219 -1.24 37.99 -14.18
N GLU A 220 -0.52 39.12 -14.29
CA GLU A 220 -0.71 40.07 -15.38
C GLU A 220 -0.25 39.56 -16.74
N PHE A 221 0.65 38.59 -16.78
CA PHE A 221 1.24 38.01 -17.99
C PHE A 221 0.83 36.57 -18.24
N GLU A 222 -0.14 36.06 -17.52
CA GLU A 222 -0.73 34.76 -17.76
C GLU A 222 -1.68 34.76 -18.96
N ASP A 223 -1.77 33.62 -19.66
CA ASP A 223 -2.65 33.50 -20.82
C ASP A 223 -4.04 32.94 -20.50
N GLY A 224 -4.25 32.42 -19.28
CA GLY A 224 -5.48 31.73 -18.86
C GLY A 224 -5.56 30.27 -19.32
N TRP A 225 -4.52 29.76 -19.97
CA TRP A 225 -4.39 28.35 -20.38
C TRP A 225 -3.36 27.59 -19.55
N GLY A 226 -2.63 28.28 -18.65
CA GLY A 226 -1.56 27.72 -17.80
C GLY A 226 -0.16 28.04 -18.33
N ALA A 227 -0.02 29.00 -19.20
CA ALA A 227 1.25 29.48 -19.76
C ALA A 227 1.34 31.01 -19.71
N CYS A 228 2.51 31.55 -20.08
CA CYS A 228 2.76 32.98 -20.13
C CYS A 228 2.43 33.58 -21.50
N LEU A 229 1.99 34.80 -21.49
CA LEU A 229 1.87 35.61 -22.68
C LEU A 229 3.26 35.93 -23.26
N ASP A 230 3.34 36.05 -24.59
CA ASP A 230 4.57 36.39 -25.29
C ASP A 230 5.09 37.77 -24.84
N PRO A 231 6.43 38.00 -24.72
CA PRO A 231 7.07 39.19 -24.11
C PRO A 231 6.90 40.51 -24.83
N LEU A 232 5.83 40.69 -25.58
CA LEU A 232 5.47 42.01 -26.19
C LEU A 232 5.03 43.05 -25.16
N GLY A 233 4.96 42.66 -23.86
CA GLY A 233 4.69 43.60 -22.77
C GLY A 233 3.22 44.01 -22.62
N LEU A 234 2.30 43.27 -23.24
CA LEU A 234 0.86 43.44 -23.04
C LEU A 234 0.37 42.45 -21.97
N SER A 235 -0.47 42.96 -21.06
CA SER A 235 -1.07 42.13 -20.02
C SER A 235 -2.31 41.41 -20.53
N TYR A 236 -2.76 40.37 -19.77
CA TYR A 236 -4.04 39.69 -19.99
C TYR A 236 -5.21 40.69 -20.14
N ASN A 237 -5.26 41.70 -19.27
CA ASN A 237 -6.30 42.72 -19.28
C ASN A 237 -6.23 43.62 -20.50
N ASP A 238 -5.03 43.88 -21.08
CA ASP A 238 -4.87 44.64 -22.31
C ASP A 238 -5.44 43.87 -23.51
N TYR A 239 -5.17 42.58 -23.61
CA TYR A 239 -5.74 41.71 -24.64
C TYR A 239 -7.27 41.61 -24.51
N LEU A 240 -7.77 41.43 -23.28
CA LEU A 240 -9.20 41.38 -23.01
C LEU A 240 -9.91 42.68 -23.40
N ALA A 241 -9.33 43.83 -23.04
CA ALA A 241 -9.87 45.15 -23.36
C ALA A 241 -9.85 45.46 -24.85
N ALA A 242 -8.84 44.98 -25.56
CA ALA A 242 -8.73 45.14 -27.01
C ALA A 242 -9.68 44.20 -27.79
N GLY A 243 -10.28 43.20 -27.11
CA GLY A 243 -11.09 42.17 -27.77
C GLY A 243 -10.26 41.18 -28.58
N GLU A 244 -8.94 41.15 -28.36
CA GLU A 244 -8.01 40.23 -29.02
C GLU A 244 -7.89 38.94 -28.22
N THR A 245 -8.89 38.08 -28.30
CA THR A 245 -9.00 36.85 -27.49
C THR A 245 -8.37 35.62 -28.13
N SER A 246 -7.55 35.80 -29.17
CA SER A 246 -6.88 34.69 -29.85
C SER A 246 -5.68 34.10 -29.07
N LEU A 247 -5.09 34.91 -28.20
CA LEU A 247 -3.92 34.52 -27.39
C LEU A 247 -4.26 34.22 -25.92
N ILE A 248 -5.44 34.62 -25.47
CA ILE A 248 -5.87 34.46 -24.09
C ILE A 248 -7.13 33.58 -23.97
N ASN A 249 -7.29 32.93 -22.83
CA ASN A 249 -8.54 32.28 -22.48
C ASN A 249 -9.53 33.29 -21.90
N ALA A 250 -10.38 33.84 -22.74
CA ALA A 250 -11.40 34.82 -22.33
C ALA A 250 -12.70 34.17 -21.82
N SER A 251 -12.66 32.90 -21.36
CA SER A 251 -13.82 32.20 -20.80
C SER A 251 -14.29 32.84 -19.50
N SER A 252 -15.58 32.74 -19.21
CA SER A 252 -16.20 33.38 -18.04
C SER A 252 -15.79 32.77 -16.68
N ASP A 253 -15.07 31.69 -16.67
CA ASP A 253 -14.51 31.02 -15.47
C ASP A 253 -13.04 31.40 -15.22
N VAL A 254 -12.45 32.23 -16.07
CA VAL A 254 -11.12 32.79 -15.90
C VAL A 254 -11.20 34.09 -15.10
N GLU A 255 -10.50 34.14 -13.99
CA GLU A 255 -10.38 35.37 -13.18
C GLU A 255 -9.30 36.26 -13.79
N ALA A 256 -9.66 37.54 -14.14
CA ALA A 256 -8.73 38.45 -14.79
C ALA A 256 -7.52 38.88 -13.92
N ASN A 257 -7.56 38.61 -12.64
CA ASN A 257 -6.48 38.84 -11.67
C ASN A 257 -5.75 37.56 -11.25
N ASP A 258 -6.06 36.44 -11.87
CA ASP A 258 -5.47 35.11 -11.67
C ASP A 258 -5.91 34.24 -12.86
N PRO A 259 -5.45 34.55 -14.09
CA PRO A 259 -5.96 33.88 -15.28
C PRO A 259 -5.66 32.39 -15.32
N ASN A 260 -4.50 31.96 -14.84
CA ASN A 260 -4.11 30.55 -14.81
C ASN A 260 -4.69 29.78 -13.63
N ASP A 261 -5.35 30.45 -12.64
CA ASP A 261 -5.98 29.82 -11.46
C ASP A 261 -4.93 29.11 -10.59
N ASP A 262 -3.76 29.73 -10.44
CA ASP A 262 -2.63 29.18 -9.70
C ASP A 262 -2.19 30.01 -8.48
N ASN A 263 -2.87 31.12 -8.18
CA ASN A 263 -2.73 31.84 -6.93
C ASN A 263 -3.13 30.98 -5.73
N TRP A 264 -2.25 30.89 -4.74
CA TRP A 264 -2.56 30.25 -3.47
C TRP A 264 -3.30 31.20 -2.53
N GLU A 265 -4.42 30.75 -2.00
CA GLU A 265 -5.15 31.44 -0.95
C GLU A 265 -5.85 30.43 -0.04
N TYR A 266 -5.41 30.35 1.21
CA TYR A 266 -6.07 29.51 2.21
C TYR A 266 -5.86 30.08 3.61
N THR A 267 -6.92 30.11 4.39
CA THR A 267 -6.88 30.45 5.82
C THR A 267 -7.14 29.19 6.63
N GLU A 268 -6.26 28.86 7.56
CA GLU A 268 -6.40 27.67 8.42
C GLU A 268 -7.76 27.69 9.14
N GLY A 269 -8.45 26.55 9.09
CA GLY A 269 -9.82 26.41 9.63
C GLY A 269 -10.93 26.86 8.69
N SER A 270 -10.62 27.44 7.53
CA SER A 270 -11.61 27.72 6.48
C SER A 270 -12.11 26.43 5.83
N ASN A 271 -13.35 26.48 5.33
CA ASN A 271 -13.92 25.44 4.46
C ASN A 271 -13.80 25.80 2.97
N ASP A 272 -13.16 26.92 2.66
CA ASP A 272 -12.85 27.31 1.30
C ASP A 272 -11.49 26.74 0.89
N TYR A 273 -11.52 25.80 -0.03
CA TYR A 273 -10.35 25.10 -0.56
C TYR A 273 -10.15 25.38 -2.06
N THR A 274 -10.78 26.44 -2.58
CA THR A 274 -10.79 26.73 -4.03
C THR A 274 -9.43 27.06 -4.58
N LYS A 275 -8.57 27.74 -3.79
CA LYS A 275 -7.22 28.18 -4.18
C LYS A 275 -6.10 27.50 -3.35
N ILE A 276 -6.40 26.38 -2.65
CA ILE A 276 -5.44 25.72 -1.75
C ILE A 276 -4.27 25.03 -2.47
N ASN A 277 -4.39 24.79 -3.78
CA ASN A 277 -3.37 24.12 -4.59
C ASN A 277 -2.62 25.09 -5.51
N GLY A 278 -2.77 26.38 -5.30
CA GLY A 278 -1.99 27.38 -6.04
C GLY A 278 -0.50 27.25 -5.77
N THR A 279 0.30 27.60 -6.73
CA THR A 279 1.76 27.62 -6.68
C THR A 279 2.32 29.04 -6.65
N GLU A 280 1.56 30.04 -7.07
CA GLU A 280 1.91 31.43 -6.89
C GLU A 280 1.44 31.97 -5.53
N LYS A 281 2.23 32.80 -4.87
CA LYS A 281 1.95 33.43 -3.56
C LYS A 281 1.80 32.43 -2.41
N ASN A 282 2.46 31.27 -2.52
CA ASN A 282 2.32 30.17 -1.57
C ASN A 282 3.47 30.06 -0.56
N ALA A 283 4.41 30.99 -0.52
CA ALA A 283 5.60 30.95 0.33
C ALA A 283 5.31 30.62 1.82
N LEU A 284 4.15 31.01 2.34
CA LEU A 284 3.74 30.68 3.72
C LEU A 284 3.34 29.22 3.88
N ASP A 285 2.69 28.65 2.90
CA ASP A 285 2.25 27.23 2.89
C ASP A 285 3.42 26.29 2.58
N ALA A 286 4.22 26.65 1.60
CA ALA A 286 5.37 25.87 1.15
C ALA A 286 6.56 25.92 2.12
N GLY A 287 6.56 26.82 3.11
CA GLY A 287 7.66 26.97 4.05
C GLY A 287 8.93 27.50 3.39
N ARG A 288 8.79 28.36 2.36
CA ARG A 288 9.85 28.92 1.52
C ARG A 288 10.62 27.87 0.70
N TYR A 289 9.99 26.78 0.34
CA TYR A 289 10.52 25.84 -0.64
C TYR A 289 9.90 26.15 -2.01
N PRO A 290 10.71 26.35 -3.06
CA PRO A 290 10.21 26.63 -4.40
C PRO A 290 9.40 25.43 -4.93
N ASP A 291 8.31 25.71 -5.61
CA ASP A 291 7.59 24.72 -6.36
C ASP A 291 8.36 24.35 -7.62
N THR A 292 8.34 23.07 -7.96
CA THR A 292 9.09 22.53 -9.09
C THR A 292 8.39 21.32 -9.67
N GLU A 293 8.56 21.09 -10.97
CA GLU A 293 8.15 19.86 -11.65
C GLU A 293 9.07 18.68 -11.34
N ASP A 294 10.32 18.91 -10.89
CA ASP A 294 11.25 17.90 -10.43
C ASP A 294 10.77 17.31 -9.08
N LEU A 295 9.96 16.27 -9.15
CA LEU A 295 9.28 15.67 -7.99
C LEU A 295 10.23 14.87 -7.10
N ASP A 296 11.22 14.22 -7.68
CA ASP A 296 12.17 13.37 -6.99
C ASP A 296 13.49 14.09 -6.65
N ARG A 297 13.61 15.37 -7.03
CA ARG A 297 14.73 16.28 -6.74
C ARG A 297 16.06 15.79 -7.32
N THR A 298 16.03 15.31 -8.54
CA THR A 298 17.21 14.93 -9.31
C THR A 298 17.92 16.12 -9.95
N GLY A 299 17.26 17.26 -10.07
CA GLY A 299 17.71 18.46 -10.76
C GLY A 299 17.44 18.42 -12.27
N PHE A 300 16.68 17.46 -12.74
CA PHE A 300 16.34 17.27 -14.15
C PHE A 300 14.85 16.94 -14.28
N LEU A 301 14.25 17.32 -15.39
CA LEU A 301 12.89 16.96 -15.73
C LEU A 301 12.84 15.55 -16.33
N ASP A 302 12.27 14.61 -15.59
CA ASP A 302 12.00 13.27 -16.10
C ASP A 302 10.78 13.28 -17.02
N ARG A 303 10.99 12.86 -18.28
CA ARG A 303 9.94 12.83 -19.31
C ARG A 303 9.55 11.43 -19.74
N THR A 304 10.02 10.43 -19.01
CA THR A 304 9.74 9.04 -19.31
C THR A 304 8.30 8.69 -18.93
N ASN A 305 7.58 8.06 -19.85
CA ASN A 305 6.26 7.49 -19.59
C ASN A 305 6.31 5.98 -19.81
N ASP A 306 6.73 5.25 -18.78
CA ASP A 306 6.82 3.79 -18.75
C ASP A 306 6.16 3.28 -17.46
N TYR A 307 4.85 3.15 -17.50
CA TYR A 307 4.06 2.86 -16.31
C TYR A 307 2.93 1.86 -16.59
N PHE A 308 2.41 1.30 -15.53
CA PHE A 308 1.24 0.45 -15.49
C PHE A 308 0.02 1.28 -15.13
N THR A 309 -1.09 1.04 -15.76
CA THR A 309 -2.35 1.78 -15.53
C THR A 309 -3.52 0.83 -15.31
N LYS A 310 -4.42 1.19 -14.42
CA LYS A 310 -5.71 0.53 -14.24
C LYS A 310 -6.79 1.52 -13.91
N SER A 311 -7.90 1.44 -14.67
CA SER A 311 -9.09 2.25 -14.43
C SER A 311 -10.22 1.37 -13.90
N PHE A 312 -11.02 1.90 -12.99
CA PHE A 312 -12.22 1.26 -12.47
C PHE A 312 -13.27 2.30 -12.10
N SER A 313 -14.54 1.96 -12.32
CA SER A 313 -15.65 2.81 -11.90
C SER A 313 -15.97 2.58 -10.41
N LEU A 314 -16.28 3.64 -9.69
CA LEU A 314 -16.70 3.55 -8.28
C LEU A 314 -18.08 2.86 -8.11
N SER A 315 -18.84 2.71 -9.20
CA SER A 315 -20.07 1.93 -9.22
C SER A 315 -19.85 0.44 -9.51
N ASP A 316 -18.65 0.06 -9.99
CA ASP A 316 -18.30 -1.33 -10.28
C ASP A 316 -17.89 -2.07 -9.00
N THR A 317 -18.32 -3.31 -8.86
CA THR A 317 -18.01 -4.18 -7.74
C THR A 317 -16.88 -5.17 -8.04
N THR A 318 -16.31 -5.17 -9.23
CA THR A 318 -15.28 -6.13 -9.65
C THR A 318 -14.08 -6.13 -8.71
N TYR A 319 -13.62 -4.95 -8.28
CA TYR A 319 -12.49 -4.79 -7.37
C TYR A 319 -12.90 -4.46 -5.92
N LEU A 320 -14.18 -4.50 -5.62
CA LEU A 320 -14.68 -4.22 -4.27
C LEU A 320 -14.34 -5.38 -3.33
N ALA A 321 -13.39 -5.15 -2.45
CA ALA A 321 -12.93 -6.13 -1.46
C ALA A 321 -13.64 -5.98 -0.10
N GLY A 322 -14.21 -4.81 0.20
CA GLY A 322 -14.92 -4.56 1.45
C GLY A 322 -15.70 -3.26 1.46
N GLU A 323 -16.69 -3.20 2.31
CA GLU A 323 -17.51 -2.00 2.55
C GLU A 323 -17.70 -1.83 4.05
N THR A 324 -17.45 -0.63 4.55
CA THR A 324 -17.65 -0.31 5.96
C THR A 324 -19.13 -0.18 6.28
N LYS A 325 -19.56 -0.87 7.34
CA LYS A 325 -20.91 -0.77 7.88
C LYS A 325 -20.88 -0.38 9.35
N LYS A 326 -21.70 0.60 9.71
CA LYS A 326 -21.93 1.01 11.09
C LYS A 326 -23.35 0.63 11.50
N ASN A 327 -23.48 -0.23 12.49
CA ASN A 327 -24.79 -0.78 12.91
C ASN A 327 -25.56 -1.43 11.74
N GLY A 328 -24.86 -2.10 10.82
CA GLY A 328 -25.46 -2.75 9.65
C GLY A 328 -25.75 -1.82 8.46
N VAL A 329 -25.58 -0.52 8.60
CA VAL A 329 -25.80 0.48 7.55
C VAL A 329 -24.45 0.81 6.87
N PRO A 330 -24.34 0.75 5.52
CA PRO A 330 -23.15 1.19 4.81
C PRO A 330 -22.81 2.65 5.12
N THR A 331 -21.53 2.93 5.37
CA THR A 331 -21.03 4.29 5.59
C THR A 331 -20.59 4.98 4.30
N GLY A 332 -20.54 4.24 3.20
CA GLY A 332 -20.02 4.69 1.92
C GLY A 332 -18.51 4.47 1.73
N TRP A 333 -17.78 4.15 2.79
CA TRP A 333 -16.37 3.78 2.68
C TRP A 333 -16.22 2.37 2.11
N LYS A 334 -15.41 2.26 1.04
CA LYS A 334 -15.20 1.03 0.28
C LYS A 334 -13.70 0.78 0.11
N LEU A 335 -13.29 -0.47 0.32
CA LEU A 335 -11.96 -0.95 -0.02
C LEU A 335 -11.99 -1.53 -1.43
N TYR A 336 -11.24 -0.92 -2.33
CA TYR A 336 -10.94 -1.50 -3.64
C TYR A 336 -9.57 -2.17 -3.58
N ARG A 337 -9.52 -3.42 -4.03
CA ARG A 337 -8.31 -4.23 -4.12
C ARG A 337 -8.11 -4.67 -5.55
N ILE A 338 -7.07 -4.17 -6.18
CA ILE A 338 -6.79 -4.37 -7.60
C ILE A 338 -5.55 -5.24 -7.71
N PRO A 339 -5.64 -6.45 -8.31
CA PRO A 339 -4.47 -7.26 -8.59
C PRO A 339 -3.52 -6.51 -9.52
N LEU A 340 -2.21 -6.53 -9.25
CA LEU A 340 -1.23 -5.87 -10.13
C LEU A 340 -1.17 -6.51 -11.52
N ILE A 341 -1.53 -7.79 -11.63
CA ILE A 341 -1.60 -8.47 -12.92
C ILE A 341 -2.64 -7.86 -13.86
N ASP A 342 -3.69 -7.22 -13.32
CA ASP A 342 -4.77 -6.60 -14.10
C ASP A 342 -4.41 -5.21 -14.65
N PHE A 343 -3.24 -4.68 -14.27
CA PHE A 343 -2.77 -3.42 -14.81
C PHE A 343 -2.27 -3.59 -16.25
N GLU A 344 -2.58 -2.62 -17.09
CA GLU A 344 -2.11 -2.54 -18.46
C GLU A 344 -0.81 -1.73 -18.52
N THR A 345 0.10 -2.04 -19.45
CA THR A 345 1.35 -1.30 -19.60
C THR A 345 1.25 -0.28 -20.74
N THR A 346 1.86 0.89 -20.54
CA THR A 346 2.04 1.89 -21.61
C THR A 346 3.15 1.51 -22.58
N ASN A 347 4.03 0.58 -22.18
CA ASN A 347 5.12 0.08 -23.00
C ASN A 347 4.98 -1.44 -23.24
N PRO A 348 4.31 -1.87 -24.31
CA PRO A 348 4.05 -3.29 -24.56
C PRO A 348 5.32 -4.11 -24.86
N LEU A 349 6.44 -3.47 -25.16
CA LEU A 349 7.72 -4.14 -25.40
C LEU A 349 8.46 -4.50 -24.10
N LYS A 350 8.10 -3.89 -23.00
CA LYS A 350 8.66 -4.17 -21.68
C LYS A 350 7.79 -5.19 -20.96
N GLY A 351 8.39 -6.25 -20.47
CA GLY A 351 7.69 -7.20 -19.60
C GLY A 351 7.14 -6.50 -18.35
N LYS A 352 6.09 -7.05 -17.74
CA LYS A 352 5.53 -6.52 -16.48
C LYS A 352 6.49 -6.77 -15.31
N THR A 353 7.53 -5.96 -15.20
CA THR A 353 8.46 -5.95 -14.06
C THR A 353 8.08 -4.82 -13.11
N TRP A 354 7.89 -5.15 -11.84
CA TRP A 354 7.49 -4.21 -10.79
C TRP A 354 8.68 -3.75 -9.94
N ASP A 355 9.87 -3.74 -10.52
CA ASP A 355 11.15 -3.44 -9.86
C ASP A 355 11.56 -1.96 -9.92
N ASN A 356 10.80 -1.13 -10.64
CA ASN A 356 11.17 0.26 -10.90
C ASN A 356 9.95 1.20 -10.91
N ILE A 357 9.30 1.33 -9.77
CA ILE A 357 8.09 2.14 -9.57
C ILE A 357 8.47 3.45 -8.89
N HIS A 358 8.62 4.52 -9.67
CA HIS A 358 9.06 5.83 -9.17
C HIS A 358 7.89 6.70 -8.70
N HIS A 359 6.74 6.61 -9.39
CA HIS A 359 5.60 7.49 -9.13
C HIS A 359 4.30 6.72 -8.99
N LEU A 360 3.41 7.27 -8.18
CA LEU A 360 1.99 6.95 -8.14
C LEU A 360 1.21 8.16 -8.64
N ARG A 361 0.36 7.95 -9.66
CA ARG A 361 -0.59 8.95 -10.14
C ARG A 361 -2.02 8.46 -9.96
N LEU A 362 -2.85 9.30 -9.36
CA LEU A 362 -4.29 9.09 -9.27
C LEU A 362 -4.99 10.04 -10.24
N ARG A 363 -5.87 9.52 -11.07
CA ARG A 363 -6.65 10.30 -12.04
C ARG A 363 -8.14 10.08 -11.85
N LEU A 364 -8.90 11.13 -12.09
CA LEU A 364 -10.36 11.09 -12.19
C LEU A 364 -10.78 11.43 -13.62
N SER A 365 -11.78 10.71 -14.10
CA SER A 365 -12.38 10.89 -15.42
C SER A 365 -13.85 10.48 -15.41
N ASN A 366 -14.54 10.74 -16.52
CA ASN A 366 -15.92 10.33 -16.75
C ASN A 366 -16.90 10.74 -15.63
N ALA A 367 -16.69 11.95 -15.06
CA ALA A 367 -17.61 12.51 -14.09
C ALA A 367 -18.65 13.40 -14.79
N SER A 368 -19.92 13.12 -14.61
CA SER A 368 -21.04 13.86 -15.25
C SER A 368 -21.42 15.15 -14.53
N GLN A 369 -20.94 15.35 -13.29
CA GLN A 369 -21.23 16.48 -12.41
C GLN A 369 -19.99 16.80 -11.58
N PRO A 370 -19.96 17.93 -10.86
CA PRO A 370 -18.95 18.11 -9.81
C PRO A 370 -18.92 16.92 -8.89
N THR A 371 -17.78 16.27 -8.78
CA THR A 371 -17.63 15.03 -8.03
C THR A 371 -16.58 15.19 -6.94
N THR A 372 -16.88 14.69 -5.76
CA THR A 372 -15.95 14.67 -4.63
C THR A 372 -15.67 13.23 -4.23
N ILE A 373 -14.38 12.89 -4.21
CA ILE A 373 -13.88 11.59 -3.78
C ILE A 373 -13.03 11.79 -2.52
N TYR A 374 -13.27 10.96 -1.53
CA TYR A 374 -12.51 10.93 -0.28
C TYR A 374 -11.60 9.71 -0.31
N VAL A 375 -10.34 9.90 0.01
CA VAL A 375 -9.31 8.84 0.05
C VAL A 375 -8.79 8.76 1.49
N ALA A 376 -8.97 7.61 2.13
CA ALA A 376 -8.51 7.41 3.51
C ALA A 376 -7.17 6.68 3.60
N LYS A 377 -6.85 5.84 2.61
CA LYS A 377 -5.63 5.03 2.64
C LYS A 377 -5.29 4.53 1.25
N ILE A 378 -4.00 4.50 0.95
CA ILE A 378 -3.46 3.95 -0.29
C ILE A 378 -2.29 3.04 0.08
N GLU A 379 -2.33 1.78 -0.35
CA GLU A 379 -1.30 0.79 -0.04
C GLU A 379 -0.97 -0.08 -1.24
N LEU A 380 0.30 -0.36 -1.42
CA LEU A 380 0.78 -1.48 -2.22
C LEU A 380 1.00 -2.67 -1.28
N VAL A 381 0.31 -3.76 -1.55
CA VAL A 381 0.17 -4.88 -0.63
C VAL A 381 0.77 -6.13 -1.22
N GLY A 382 1.73 -6.68 -0.50
CA GLY A 382 2.32 -7.98 -0.79
C GLY A 382 2.18 -8.95 0.37
N ASN A 383 2.80 -10.09 0.23
CA ASN A 383 2.93 -11.05 1.33
C ASN A 383 4.28 -11.79 1.21
N GLU A 384 4.72 -12.37 2.32
CA GLU A 384 5.97 -13.14 2.36
C GLU A 384 5.81 -14.56 1.77
N TRP A 385 4.61 -14.97 1.37
CA TRP A 385 4.36 -16.25 0.73
C TRP A 385 4.60 -16.15 -0.76
N GLN A 386 5.37 -17.07 -1.28
CA GLN A 386 5.67 -17.18 -2.71
C GLN A 386 4.69 -18.17 -3.35
N GLU A 387 3.98 -17.74 -4.38
CA GLU A 387 3.20 -18.64 -5.23
C GLU A 387 4.13 -19.55 -6.00
N LEU A 388 3.92 -20.85 -5.89
CA LEU A 388 4.61 -21.85 -6.71
C LEU A 388 3.89 -22.08 -8.04
N GLY A 389 2.61 -21.74 -8.10
CA GLY A 389 1.75 -21.96 -9.25
C GLY A 389 0.90 -23.21 -9.12
N ILE A 390 0.63 -23.84 -10.26
CA ILE A 390 -0.27 -24.99 -10.37
C ILE A 390 0.51 -26.22 -10.83
N ALA A 391 0.22 -27.36 -10.24
CA ALA A 391 0.63 -28.68 -10.71
C ALA A 391 -0.59 -29.43 -11.27
N SER A 392 -0.46 -29.99 -12.45
CA SER A 392 -1.46 -30.89 -13.01
C SER A 392 -1.34 -32.28 -12.40
N ASP A 393 -2.46 -32.98 -12.38
CA ASP A 393 -2.70 -34.36 -11.94
C ASP A 393 -1.45 -35.16 -11.49
N SER A 394 -1.37 -35.44 -10.19
CA SER A 394 -0.31 -36.22 -9.54
C SER A 394 1.16 -35.77 -9.80
N SER A 395 1.37 -34.62 -10.43
CA SER A 395 2.67 -34.01 -10.59
C SER A 395 3.03 -33.17 -9.37
N ASP A 396 4.25 -33.28 -8.86
CA ASP A 396 4.80 -32.40 -7.84
C ASP A 396 5.55 -31.19 -8.46
N VAL A 397 5.47 -31.02 -9.78
CA VAL A 397 6.10 -29.92 -10.51
C VAL A 397 5.11 -28.80 -10.66
N PHE A 398 5.25 -27.76 -9.84
CA PHE A 398 4.45 -26.55 -9.90
C PHE A 398 5.01 -25.58 -10.97
N SER A 399 4.10 -25.02 -11.77
CA SER A 399 4.44 -24.03 -12.79
C SER A 399 3.58 -22.77 -12.62
N LYS A 400 4.19 -21.61 -12.83
CA LYS A 400 3.49 -20.32 -12.89
C LYS A 400 2.87 -20.04 -14.25
N GLU A 401 3.21 -20.81 -15.26
CA GLU A 401 2.66 -20.62 -16.60
C GLU A 401 1.14 -20.83 -16.58
N ASN A 402 0.40 -19.81 -16.97
CA ASN A 402 -1.08 -19.75 -16.90
C ASN A 402 -1.70 -19.89 -15.49
N ALA A 403 -0.90 -19.82 -14.44
CA ALA A 403 -1.40 -19.96 -13.07
C ALA A 403 -2.12 -18.71 -12.55
N ASP A 404 -1.69 -17.51 -12.97
CA ASP A 404 -2.14 -16.23 -12.41
C ASP A 404 -3.66 -15.98 -12.53
N SER A 405 -4.32 -16.57 -13.53
CA SER A 405 -5.78 -16.48 -13.70
C SER A 405 -6.55 -17.51 -12.86
N VAL A 406 -5.91 -18.59 -12.45
CA VAL A 406 -6.51 -19.75 -11.78
C VAL A 406 -6.21 -19.77 -10.28
N PHE A 407 -5.04 -19.33 -9.88
CA PHE A 407 -4.56 -19.37 -8.49
C PHE A 407 -3.97 -18.05 -8.04
N ALA A 408 -4.39 -17.56 -6.89
CA ALA A 408 -3.84 -16.37 -6.28
C ALA A 408 -3.79 -16.51 -4.76
N ILE A 409 -2.78 -15.91 -4.14
CA ILE A 409 -2.66 -15.82 -2.69
C ILE A 409 -2.86 -14.38 -2.21
N SER A 410 -3.53 -14.24 -1.08
CA SER A 410 -3.72 -12.96 -0.41
C SER A 410 -3.72 -13.13 1.11
N VAL A 411 -3.80 -12.04 1.83
CA VAL A 411 -3.92 -12.05 3.30
C VAL A 411 -5.17 -11.28 3.68
N VAL A 412 -5.96 -11.84 4.60
CA VAL A 412 -7.07 -11.15 5.25
C VAL A 412 -6.73 -10.90 6.71
N ASN A 413 -7.26 -9.84 7.28
CA ASN A 413 -7.06 -9.54 8.70
C ASN A 413 -8.32 -8.91 9.31
N THR A 414 -8.37 -8.88 10.64
CA THR A 414 -9.52 -8.37 11.40
C THR A 414 -9.77 -6.88 11.24
N ASP A 415 -8.75 -6.09 10.92
CA ASP A 415 -8.86 -4.64 10.85
C ASP A 415 -9.37 -4.18 9.49
N ASP A 416 -8.75 -4.67 8.40
CA ASP A 416 -9.07 -4.25 7.04
C ASP A 416 -10.27 -5.01 6.44
N ASN A 417 -10.60 -6.21 6.94
CA ASN A 417 -11.63 -7.08 6.37
C ASN A 417 -12.80 -7.28 7.34
N ALA A 418 -13.82 -6.45 7.23
CA ALA A 418 -14.98 -6.46 8.12
C ALA A 418 -15.71 -7.81 8.20
N ASN A 419 -15.65 -8.62 7.15
CA ASN A 419 -16.30 -9.94 7.08
C ASN A 419 -15.41 -11.07 7.61
N TYR A 420 -14.10 -10.81 7.83
CA TYR A 420 -13.21 -11.83 8.34
C TYR A 420 -13.42 -12.02 9.85
N LYS A 421 -13.64 -13.26 10.22
CA LYS A 421 -13.72 -13.70 11.63
C LYS A 421 -12.73 -14.83 11.84
N PRO A 422 -11.76 -14.69 12.73
CA PRO A 422 -10.86 -15.78 13.05
C PRO A 422 -11.60 -16.94 13.72
N PRO A 423 -11.06 -18.17 13.71
CA PRO A 423 -11.67 -19.30 14.37
C PRO A 423 -11.79 -19.08 15.87
N ARG A 424 -12.73 -19.77 16.50
CA ARG A 424 -13.01 -19.61 17.92
C ARG A 424 -11.76 -19.84 18.78
N GLY A 425 -11.47 -18.87 19.65
CA GLY A 425 -10.33 -18.91 20.56
C GLY A 425 -9.03 -18.35 19.98
N VAL A 426 -8.99 -18.06 18.69
CA VAL A 426 -7.86 -17.36 18.07
C VAL A 426 -8.11 -15.87 18.11
N GLN A 427 -7.17 -15.13 18.67
CA GLN A 427 -7.25 -13.68 18.83
C GLN A 427 -5.85 -13.09 18.72
N GLY A 428 -5.73 -11.89 18.16
CA GLY A 428 -4.47 -11.17 18.12
C GLY A 428 -3.84 -10.97 19.51
N GLU A 429 -2.53 -10.85 19.56
CA GLU A 429 -1.76 -10.64 20.78
C GLU A 429 -2.22 -9.35 21.48
N PHE A 430 -2.41 -9.41 22.80
CA PHE A 430 -2.79 -8.24 23.58
C PHE A 430 -1.56 -7.54 24.13
N ASP A 431 -1.29 -6.33 23.64
CA ASP A 431 -0.27 -5.46 24.19
C ASP A 431 -0.80 -4.82 25.48
N ARG A 432 -0.22 -5.22 26.61
CA ARG A 432 -0.63 -4.73 27.93
C ARG A 432 -0.23 -3.28 28.20
N ILE A 433 0.79 -2.79 27.52
CA ILE A 433 1.30 -1.42 27.73
C ILE A 433 0.37 -0.44 27.02
N ASN A 434 0.08 -0.72 25.75
CA ASN A 434 -0.75 0.14 24.91
C ASN A 434 -2.24 -0.20 24.99
N GLN A 435 -2.63 -1.27 25.70
CA GLN A 435 -4.02 -1.73 25.81
C GLN A 435 -4.65 -2.04 24.44
N ILE A 436 -3.83 -2.44 23.48
CA ILE A 436 -4.23 -2.73 22.10
C ILE A 436 -4.09 -4.21 21.83
N ARG A 437 -5.05 -4.75 21.09
CA ARG A 437 -4.95 -6.10 20.54
C ARG A 437 -4.44 -6.02 19.10
N SER A 438 -3.38 -6.76 18.78
CA SER A 438 -2.88 -6.83 17.41
C SER A 438 -3.91 -7.47 16.48
N LYS A 439 -3.86 -7.11 15.20
CA LYS A 439 -4.73 -7.71 14.18
C LYS A 439 -4.42 -9.20 14.02
N GLU A 440 -5.46 -10.00 13.89
CA GLU A 440 -5.35 -11.40 13.50
C GLU A 440 -5.38 -11.51 11.99
N GLN A 441 -4.57 -12.40 11.42
CA GLN A 441 -4.39 -12.53 9.98
C GLN A 441 -4.49 -13.99 9.53
N SER A 442 -5.01 -14.19 8.32
CA SER A 442 -5.01 -15.49 7.67
C SER A 442 -4.53 -15.38 6.22
N LEU A 443 -3.77 -16.38 5.79
CA LEU A 443 -3.46 -16.57 4.37
C LEU A 443 -4.71 -17.06 3.65
N VAL A 444 -5.02 -16.46 2.53
CA VAL A 444 -6.11 -16.88 1.64
C VAL A 444 -5.49 -17.41 0.35
N MET A 445 -5.87 -18.61 0.00
CA MET A 445 -5.57 -19.24 -1.28
C MET A 445 -6.86 -19.25 -2.09
N LYS A 446 -6.91 -18.47 -3.18
CA LYS A 446 -8.07 -18.35 -4.05
C LYS A 446 -7.84 -19.15 -5.32
N PHE A 447 -8.81 -19.97 -5.66
CA PHE A 447 -8.81 -20.75 -6.88
C PHE A 447 -10.02 -20.36 -7.75
N ASN A 448 -9.78 -20.12 -9.03
CA ASN A 448 -10.81 -19.88 -10.03
C ASN A 448 -10.70 -20.99 -11.08
N ASP A 449 -11.75 -21.79 -11.21
CA ASP A 449 -11.84 -22.87 -12.21
C ASP A 449 -10.61 -23.79 -12.24
N LEU A 450 -10.11 -24.17 -11.06
CA LEU A 450 -9.01 -25.14 -10.95
C LEU A 450 -9.42 -26.46 -11.59
N PRO A 451 -8.66 -26.99 -12.57
CA PRO A 451 -8.97 -28.29 -13.18
C PRO A 451 -9.04 -29.38 -12.14
N GLY A 452 -9.95 -30.35 -12.31
CA GLY A 452 -10.03 -31.52 -11.45
C GLY A 452 -8.68 -32.22 -11.37
N SER A 453 -8.29 -32.68 -10.20
CA SER A 453 -6.99 -33.29 -9.89
C SER A 453 -5.78 -32.36 -9.92
N ALA A 454 -5.92 -31.08 -10.31
CA ALA A 454 -4.85 -30.11 -10.20
C ALA A 454 -4.72 -29.58 -8.77
N SER A 455 -3.53 -29.13 -8.40
CA SER A 455 -3.24 -28.50 -7.10
C SER A 455 -2.52 -27.17 -7.28
N GLY A 456 -2.78 -26.23 -6.37
CA GLY A 456 -2.05 -24.96 -6.29
C GLY A 456 -1.28 -24.89 -4.97
N ALA A 457 -0.09 -24.33 -5.01
CA ALA A 457 0.76 -24.24 -3.84
C ALA A 457 1.39 -22.88 -3.64
N ALA A 458 1.55 -22.52 -2.36
CA ALA A 458 2.32 -21.37 -1.92
C ALA A 458 3.38 -21.82 -0.91
N MET A 459 4.54 -21.19 -0.96
CA MET A 459 5.69 -21.50 -0.12
C MET A 459 6.13 -20.27 0.68
N LYS A 460 6.54 -20.50 1.92
CA LYS A 460 7.25 -19.52 2.73
C LYS A 460 8.56 -20.11 3.24
N THR A 461 9.64 -19.38 3.02
CA THR A 461 10.94 -19.75 3.58
C THR A 461 11.03 -19.31 5.04
N LEU A 462 11.39 -20.22 5.92
CA LEU A 462 11.57 -19.99 7.34
C LEU A 462 13.06 -19.92 7.65
N MET A 463 13.54 -18.70 7.80
CA MET A 463 14.94 -18.45 8.17
C MET A 463 15.04 -18.04 9.63
N SER A 464 16.18 -18.29 10.26
CA SER A 464 16.47 -17.72 11.58
C SER A 464 16.58 -16.20 11.48
N LEU A 465 16.49 -15.49 12.60
CA LEU A 465 16.66 -14.03 12.67
C LEU A 465 17.99 -13.53 12.10
N THR A 466 19.00 -14.40 12.02
CA THR A 466 20.30 -14.12 11.42
C THR A 466 20.37 -14.42 9.93
N GLY A 467 19.31 -14.96 9.32
CA GLY A 467 19.23 -15.24 7.87
C GLY A 467 20.06 -16.41 7.36
N GLU A 468 20.92 -17.02 8.19
CA GLU A 468 21.88 -18.01 7.73
C GLU A 468 21.49 -19.48 8.00
N ARG A 469 20.48 -19.72 8.83
CA ARG A 469 20.08 -21.10 9.23
C ARG A 469 18.58 -21.26 9.27
N ALA A 470 18.12 -22.46 8.93
CA ALA A 470 16.74 -22.85 9.11
C ALA A 470 16.31 -22.74 10.58
N GLN A 471 15.10 -22.28 10.82
CA GLN A 471 14.57 -22.15 12.17
C GLN A 471 14.29 -23.55 12.76
N SER A 472 14.75 -23.79 13.99
CA SER A 472 14.51 -25.06 14.69
C SER A 472 13.21 -25.00 15.51
N TYR A 473 12.38 -26.03 15.36
CA TYR A 473 11.12 -26.20 16.09
C TYR A 473 11.16 -27.37 17.08
N LEU A 474 12.34 -27.89 17.38
CA LEU A 474 12.53 -29.05 18.25
C LEU A 474 12.02 -28.88 19.70
N SER A 475 11.91 -27.62 20.15
CA SER A 475 11.41 -27.30 21.49
C SER A 475 9.89 -27.26 21.61
N TYR A 476 9.18 -27.43 20.49
CA TYR A 476 7.72 -27.42 20.49
C TYR A 476 7.16 -28.84 20.50
N ASP A 477 6.11 -29.07 21.26
CA ASP A 477 5.44 -30.37 21.35
C ASP A 477 4.41 -30.56 20.24
N ARG A 478 3.72 -29.50 19.84
CA ARG A 478 2.59 -29.55 18.90
C ARG A 478 2.59 -28.44 17.89
N MET A 479 2.10 -28.76 16.70
CA MET A 479 1.72 -27.79 15.67
C MET A 479 0.20 -27.81 15.51
N LYS A 480 -0.39 -26.61 15.55
CA LYS A 480 -1.84 -26.42 15.35
C LYS A 480 -2.06 -25.47 14.18
N MET A 481 -3.01 -25.78 13.32
CA MET A 481 -3.45 -24.94 12.23
C MET A 481 -4.97 -25.05 12.06
N TYR A 482 -5.60 -23.96 11.65
CA TYR A 482 -7.01 -23.93 11.29
C TYR A 482 -7.15 -23.63 9.81
N VAL A 483 -8.08 -24.30 9.15
CA VAL A 483 -8.39 -24.13 7.73
C VAL A 483 -9.82 -23.69 7.58
N HIS A 484 -10.07 -22.72 6.70
CA HIS A 484 -11.41 -22.25 6.38
C HIS A 484 -11.74 -22.63 4.94
N GLY A 485 -12.76 -23.45 4.76
CA GLY A 485 -13.29 -23.74 3.45
C GLY A 485 -14.37 -22.74 3.04
N SER A 486 -14.30 -22.28 1.80
CA SER A 486 -15.34 -21.40 1.22
C SER A 486 -15.43 -21.69 -0.27
N SER A 487 -16.44 -22.47 -0.66
CA SER A 487 -16.69 -22.79 -2.06
C SER A 487 -18.11 -23.35 -2.20
N PRO A 488 -18.80 -23.12 -3.33
CA PRO A 488 -20.06 -23.79 -3.62
C PRO A 488 -19.97 -25.33 -3.67
N TRP A 489 -18.75 -25.84 -3.86
CA TRP A 489 -18.46 -27.29 -3.97
C TRP A 489 -18.07 -27.93 -2.62
N ILE A 490 -17.95 -27.13 -1.57
CA ILE A 490 -17.63 -27.55 -0.21
C ILE A 490 -18.89 -27.43 0.64
N THR A 491 -19.34 -28.50 1.25
CA THR A 491 -20.46 -28.51 2.19
C THR A 491 -20.01 -29.03 3.55
N ASN A 492 -20.90 -28.98 4.53
CA ASN A 492 -20.63 -29.54 5.85
C ASN A 492 -20.40 -31.07 5.85
N ASP A 493 -20.95 -31.78 4.85
CA ASP A 493 -20.95 -33.23 4.83
C ASP A 493 -20.16 -33.82 3.66
N LYS A 494 -19.88 -33.01 2.63
CA LYS A 494 -19.20 -33.46 1.41
C LYS A 494 -18.21 -32.43 0.92
N THR A 495 -17.01 -32.88 0.61
CA THR A 495 -15.99 -32.07 -0.03
C THR A 495 -15.15 -32.88 -1.00
N ASP A 496 -14.84 -32.28 -2.14
CA ASP A 496 -13.91 -32.84 -3.13
C ASP A 496 -12.56 -32.08 -3.08
N VAL A 497 -12.39 -31.16 -2.11
CA VAL A 497 -11.19 -30.34 -1.93
C VAL A 497 -10.34 -30.91 -0.80
N GLN A 498 -9.06 -31.10 -1.07
CA GLN A 498 -8.07 -31.48 -0.07
C GLN A 498 -7.04 -30.36 0.08
N MET A 499 -6.63 -30.11 1.32
CA MET A 499 -5.50 -29.26 1.65
C MET A 499 -4.30 -30.15 1.99
N PHE A 500 -3.13 -29.80 1.47
CA PHE A 500 -1.88 -30.38 1.92
C PHE A 500 -0.94 -29.30 2.47
N MET A 501 -0.10 -29.69 3.42
CA MET A 501 0.94 -28.82 3.97
C MET A 501 2.25 -29.62 4.02
N ARG A 502 3.29 -29.05 3.42
CA ARG A 502 4.65 -29.59 3.44
C ARG A 502 5.54 -28.72 4.30
N PHE A 503 6.36 -29.31 5.14
CA PHE A 503 7.38 -28.61 5.89
C PHE A 503 8.65 -29.45 6.00
N GLY A 504 9.77 -28.84 5.67
CA GLY A 504 11.06 -29.51 5.55
C GLY A 504 12.02 -28.69 4.70
N PHE A 505 13.01 -29.34 4.15
CA PHE A 505 14.01 -28.72 3.28
C PHE A 505 14.29 -29.62 2.05
N GLY A 506 14.20 -29.03 0.86
CA GLY A 506 14.38 -29.73 -0.40
C GLY A 506 13.40 -30.89 -0.56
N GLU A 507 13.91 -32.08 -0.87
CA GLU A 507 13.13 -33.29 -1.00
C GLU A 507 12.83 -33.98 0.35
N ASN A 508 13.39 -33.47 1.44
CA ASN A 508 13.18 -34.00 2.79
C ASN A 508 12.11 -33.20 3.51
N TYR A 509 10.87 -33.59 3.42
CA TYR A 509 9.74 -32.91 4.04
C TYR A 509 8.73 -33.88 4.65
N TYR A 510 7.96 -33.35 5.58
CA TYR A 510 6.72 -33.99 6.04
C TYR A 510 5.56 -33.39 5.25
N GLU A 511 4.63 -34.23 4.85
CA GLU A 511 3.38 -33.79 4.24
C GLU A 511 2.20 -34.21 5.10
N ILE A 512 1.28 -33.29 5.30
CA ILE A 512 -0.01 -33.51 5.94
C ILE A 512 -1.07 -33.20 4.91
N SER A 513 -1.99 -34.12 4.69
CA SER A 513 -3.10 -33.93 3.77
C SER A 513 -4.42 -34.21 4.48
N GLN A 514 -5.41 -33.37 4.28
CA GLN A 514 -6.75 -33.56 4.84
C GLN A 514 -7.84 -32.94 3.98
N PRO A 515 -9.09 -33.47 4.01
CA PRO A 515 -10.26 -32.83 3.42
C PRO A 515 -10.54 -31.45 4.03
N VAL A 516 -11.06 -30.52 3.24
CA VAL A 516 -11.48 -29.19 3.69
C VAL A 516 -12.99 -29.11 3.66
N TYR A 517 -13.61 -28.83 4.79
CA TYR A 517 -15.05 -28.67 4.96
C TYR A 517 -15.42 -27.17 4.99
N ASP A 518 -16.72 -26.88 4.89
CA ASP A 518 -17.22 -25.50 4.87
C ASP A 518 -16.89 -24.74 6.16
N SER A 519 -16.61 -23.46 6.01
CA SER A 519 -16.26 -22.55 7.12
C SER A 519 -15.04 -23.04 7.95
N TRP A 520 -14.97 -22.68 9.22
CA TRP A 520 -13.97 -23.21 10.16
C TRP A 520 -14.34 -24.61 10.68
N ASP A 521 -15.50 -25.13 10.33
CA ASP A 521 -16.07 -26.40 10.82
C ASP A 521 -15.98 -26.57 12.35
N GLU A 522 -16.27 -25.48 13.07
CA GLU A 522 -16.14 -25.43 14.55
C GLU A 522 -16.93 -26.51 15.28
N SER A 523 -18.07 -26.95 14.70
CA SER A 523 -18.95 -27.94 15.30
C SER A 523 -18.32 -29.34 15.34
N ASN A 524 -17.60 -29.70 14.28
CA ASN A 524 -17.00 -31.05 14.14
C ASN A 524 -15.47 -31.00 14.29
N ASN A 525 -14.88 -29.81 14.24
CA ASN A 525 -13.44 -29.56 14.38
C ASN A 525 -12.56 -30.34 13.36
N ARG A 526 -13.11 -30.66 12.17
CA ARG A 526 -12.40 -31.42 11.12
C ARG A 526 -11.39 -30.55 10.37
N ASN A 527 -11.63 -29.23 10.31
CA ASN A 527 -10.73 -28.25 9.71
C ASN A 527 -9.60 -27.79 10.66
N SER A 528 -9.41 -28.46 11.78
CA SER A 528 -8.37 -28.19 12.77
C SER A 528 -7.27 -29.24 12.73
N ILE A 529 -6.08 -28.84 12.35
CA ILE A 529 -4.88 -29.69 12.40
C ILE A 529 -4.25 -29.54 13.78
N ASN A 530 -3.99 -30.64 14.43
CA ASN A 530 -3.32 -30.70 15.74
C ASN A 530 -2.33 -31.85 15.76
N LEU A 531 -1.09 -31.56 15.43
CA LEU A 531 -0.04 -32.54 15.19
C LEU A 531 0.97 -32.57 16.32
N ASP A 532 1.31 -33.77 16.79
CA ASP A 532 2.38 -34.01 17.74
C ASP A 532 3.73 -34.04 17.01
N LEU A 533 4.61 -33.07 17.29
CA LEU A 533 5.91 -32.97 16.65
C LEU A 533 6.91 -34.04 17.10
N LYS A 534 6.75 -34.57 18.33
CA LYS A 534 7.57 -35.70 18.81
C LYS A 534 7.24 -36.98 18.04
N TRP A 535 5.96 -37.17 17.75
CA TRP A 535 5.53 -38.30 16.93
C TRP A 535 6.10 -38.20 15.51
N LEU A 536 6.06 -37.00 14.88
CA LEU A 536 6.69 -36.78 13.58
C LEU A 536 8.18 -37.10 13.57
N THR A 537 8.90 -36.69 14.62
CA THR A 537 10.32 -37.00 14.75
C THR A 537 10.56 -38.51 14.85
N SER A 538 9.68 -39.24 15.53
CA SER A 538 9.78 -40.67 15.65
C SER A 538 9.60 -41.43 14.33
N LEU A 539 8.87 -40.83 13.35
CA LEU A 539 8.71 -41.42 12.02
C LEU A 539 10.04 -41.54 11.26
N LYS A 540 10.96 -40.59 11.47
CA LYS A 540 12.32 -40.67 10.89
C LYS A 540 13.17 -41.82 11.42
N LEU A 541 12.82 -42.33 12.55
CA LEU A 541 13.54 -43.46 13.19
C LEU A 541 12.94 -44.82 12.80
N GLN A 542 11.82 -44.84 12.06
CA GLN A 542 11.18 -46.06 11.60
C GLN A 542 11.73 -46.44 10.21
N ASP A 543 11.82 -47.75 9.97
CA ASP A 543 12.37 -48.31 8.73
C ASP A 543 11.54 -47.84 7.51
N SER A 544 12.21 -47.43 6.43
CA SER A 544 11.65 -46.79 5.23
C SER A 544 10.56 -47.61 4.50
N THR A 545 10.42 -48.90 4.80
CA THR A 545 9.42 -49.80 4.20
C THR A 545 8.01 -49.68 4.79
N SER A 546 7.82 -48.90 5.84
CA SER A 546 6.55 -48.85 6.61
C SER A 546 5.89 -47.46 6.68
N ILE A 547 6.24 -46.51 5.79
CA ILE A 547 5.92 -45.09 5.96
C ILE A 547 4.65 -44.63 5.23
N ASN A 548 3.68 -45.49 5.07
CA ASN A 548 2.30 -45.08 4.80
C ASN A 548 1.47 -45.35 6.03
N LYS A 549 1.52 -44.48 7.07
CA LYS A 549 0.78 -44.72 8.29
C LYS A 549 -0.09 -43.56 8.73
N TYR A 550 -1.30 -43.93 8.97
CA TYR A 550 -2.45 -43.20 9.42
C TYR A 550 -2.28 -42.58 10.80
N ALA A 551 -2.57 -41.29 10.92
CA ALA A 551 -3.01 -40.75 12.18
C ALA A 551 -4.42 -41.28 12.51
N PRO A 552 -4.82 -41.37 13.79
CA PRO A 552 -6.13 -41.94 14.19
C PRO A 552 -7.34 -41.11 13.77
N THR A 553 -7.18 -40.03 13.04
CA THR A 553 -8.23 -39.17 12.54
C THR A 553 -7.84 -38.73 11.14
N ASP A 554 -8.54 -39.12 10.13
CA ASP A 554 -8.60 -38.67 8.70
C ASP A 554 -7.48 -37.78 8.11
N ILE A 555 -6.32 -37.69 8.77
CA ILE A 555 -5.13 -36.97 8.34
C ILE A 555 -4.17 -37.99 7.74
N PHE A 556 -3.88 -37.83 6.45
CA PHE A 556 -2.86 -38.65 5.77
C PHE A 556 -1.50 -37.99 5.96
N LEU A 557 -0.52 -38.74 6.44
CA LEU A 557 0.85 -38.32 6.56
C LEU A 557 1.71 -39.10 5.60
N SER A 558 2.39 -38.46 4.70
CA SER A 558 3.40 -39.08 3.87
C SER A 558 4.79 -38.52 4.20
N LEU A 559 5.78 -39.38 4.25
CA LEU A 559 7.18 -39.04 4.40
C LEU A 559 7.85 -39.34 3.07
N ILE A 560 8.23 -38.32 2.34
CA ILE A 560 8.88 -38.47 1.05
C ILE A 560 10.36 -38.16 1.27
N HIS A 561 11.19 -39.16 1.09
CA HIS A 561 12.66 -39.19 1.29
C HIS A 561 13.18 -38.87 2.71
N ILE A 562 13.90 -39.82 3.22
CA ILE A 562 14.78 -39.73 4.40
C ILE A 562 16.23 -39.65 3.89
#